data_4150e0b5b2fd6fe87866953764c18b91
#
_entry.id   4150e0b5b2fd6fe87866953764c18b91
#
_cell.length_a   1.000
_cell.length_b   1.000
_cell.length_c   1.000
_cell.angle_alpha   90.00
_cell.angle_beta   90.00
_cell.angle_gamma   90.00
#
_symmetry.space_group_name_H-M   'P 1'
#
loop_
_entity.id
_entity.type
_entity.pdbx_description
1 polymer ?
#
loop_
_entity_poly.entity_id
_entity_poly.type
_entity_poly.pdbx_seq_one_letter_code
_entity_poly.pdbx_strand_id
1 'polypeptide(L)'
;MFNYRLLSFPITALLLASCGDNGGSSNNEVASANYSAEITRTEYGIPHIKADDWGSLGYGYGYAYAQDNFCVVMREVILASGRSAELMGEAEGDIDGDFLFRYLFGTDADKEAALAELSIDGQNLATGYAAGLNRYLADTGVENLAEGDAGCRNAPWVQEIRPIDLYSYLSRIALGGSSDQGTVRRALADVTGPTTSGSASTKASVDWDAVGDKVKSNTQSMSTTNSGSNAIALGGDATQSGFGLLLGNPHQPWQGSGRWYEAHLTIPGEYDVAGASLQGLPWIGIGFNKDIAWTHTVSFATRFTLFDLKLNPDNPLQYEFDGAMRDITPIAIEAKVTLADGSVETRSHTFYESHFGPVVSLASVSP
;
A
#
# COMPACT_ATOMS: atom_id res chain seq x y z
N MET A 1 -38.06 3.87 10.53
CA MET A 1 -38.01 3.71 11.99
C MET A 1 -38.14 2.23 12.32
N PHE A 2 -37.04 1.53 12.47
CA PHE A 2 -37.04 0.18 13.05
C PHE A 2 -35.90 0.12 14.07
N ASN A 3 -36.31 -0.02 15.34
CA ASN A 3 -35.42 -0.19 16.48
C ASN A 3 -34.96 -1.65 16.54
N TYR A 4 -33.68 -1.90 16.44
CA TYR A 4 -33.09 -3.18 16.86
C TYR A 4 -32.42 -3.00 18.24
N ARG A 5 -32.93 -3.71 19.22
CA ARG A 5 -32.32 -3.87 20.55
C ARG A 5 -31.21 -4.90 20.45
N LEU A 6 -30.00 -4.48 20.78
CA LEU A 6 -28.85 -5.36 21.03
C LEU A 6 -29.05 -6.11 22.32
N LEU A 7 -29.10 -7.43 22.23
CA LEU A 7 -28.96 -8.34 23.39
C LEU A 7 -27.49 -8.82 23.38
N SER A 8 -26.74 -8.31 24.33
CA SER A 8 -25.36 -8.75 24.60
C SER A 8 -25.39 -10.02 25.47
N PHE A 9 -24.84 -11.12 24.96
CA PHE A 9 -24.46 -12.29 25.74
C PHE A 9 -22.94 -12.34 25.89
N PRO A 10 -22.40 -12.55 27.09
CA PRO A 10 -20.98 -12.76 27.30
C PRO A 10 -20.61 -14.21 26.95
N ILE A 11 -19.73 -14.40 25.98
CA ILE A 11 -19.13 -15.70 25.66
C ILE A 11 -17.81 -15.80 26.41
N THR A 12 -17.75 -16.75 27.32
CA THR A 12 -16.58 -17.12 28.12
C THR A 12 -15.62 -17.90 27.26
N ALA A 13 -14.38 -17.44 27.14
CA ALA A 13 -13.32 -18.12 26.39
C ALA A 13 -12.90 -19.41 27.12
N LEU A 14 -12.98 -20.55 26.43
CA LEU A 14 -12.33 -21.80 26.83
C LEU A 14 -11.10 -22.00 25.94
N LEU A 15 -9.92 -21.91 26.54
CA LEU A 15 -8.65 -22.32 25.92
C LEU A 15 -8.54 -23.84 26.01
N LEU A 16 -8.56 -24.52 24.86
CA LEU A 16 -8.14 -25.91 24.74
C LEU A 16 -6.89 -25.98 23.88
N ALA A 17 -5.74 -26.16 24.53
CA ALA A 17 -4.53 -26.56 23.87
C ALA A 17 -4.57 -28.08 23.61
N SER A 18 -4.54 -28.49 22.36
CA SER A 18 -4.38 -29.88 21.95
C SER A 18 -3.17 -30.00 21.04
N CYS A 19 -2.10 -30.57 21.58
CA CYS A 19 -1.00 -31.13 20.76
C CYS A 19 -1.42 -32.52 20.32
N GLY A 20 -1.56 -32.74 19.03
CA GLY A 20 -1.83 -34.06 18.45
C GLY A 20 -1.39 -34.05 16.99
N ASP A 21 -0.28 -34.72 16.75
CA ASP A 21 0.30 -34.99 15.43
C ASP A 21 -0.58 -36.01 14.69
N ASN A 22 -1.23 -35.56 13.61
CA ASN A 22 -1.74 -36.41 12.52
C ASN A 22 -2.29 -35.50 11.42
N GLY A 23 -1.92 -35.71 10.16
CA GLY A 23 -2.26 -34.98 8.97
C GLY A 23 -3.76 -34.75 8.74
N GLY A 24 -4.35 -33.88 9.54
CA GLY A 24 -5.73 -33.41 9.47
C GLY A 24 -5.75 -31.89 9.46
N SER A 25 -6.61 -31.33 8.67
CA SER A 25 -6.96 -29.91 8.67
C SER A 25 -7.24 -29.45 10.11
N SER A 26 -6.40 -28.59 10.69
CA SER A 26 -6.64 -28.02 12.00
C SER A 26 -7.44 -26.71 11.85
N ASN A 27 -8.64 -26.68 12.37
CA ASN A 27 -9.43 -25.45 12.49
C ASN A 27 -8.94 -24.69 13.72
N ASN A 28 -8.43 -23.50 13.53
CA ASN A 28 -8.07 -22.59 14.61
C ASN A 28 -9.07 -21.42 14.64
N GLU A 29 -9.78 -21.26 15.76
CA GLU A 29 -10.58 -20.08 16.00
C GLU A 29 -9.69 -19.00 16.61
N VAL A 30 -9.68 -17.81 15.99
CA VAL A 30 -9.04 -16.62 16.52
C VAL A 30 -10.13 -15.63 16.89
N ALA A 31 -10.20 -15.26 18.16
CA ALA A 31 -11.22 -14.38 18.69
C ALA A 31 -10.63 -13.25 19.54
N SER A 32 -11.29 -12.10 19.53
CA SER A 32 -11.11 -11.00 20.47
C SER A 32 -12.47 -10.56 21.00
N ALA A 33 -12.53 -9.53 21.86
CA ALA A 33 -13.79 -9.04 22.40
C ALA A 33 -14.78 -8.58 21.32
N ASN A 34 -14.30 -8.18 20.14
CA ASN A 34 -15.10 -7.61 19.06
C ASN A 34 -15.10 -8.42 17.77
N TYR A 35 -14.17 -9.38 17.58
CA TYR A 35 -13.96 -10.10 16.33
C TYR A 35 -13.80 -11.60 16.60
N SER A 36 -14.31 -12.41 15.68
CA SER A 36 -14.15 -13.86 15.69
C SER A 36 -14.07 -14.38 14.26
N ALA A 37 -13.07 -15.23 13.96
CA ALA A 37 -12.91 -15.87 12.67
C ALA A 37 -12.40 -17.30 12.85
N GLU A 38 -12.87 -18.20 11.98
CA GLU A 38 -12.32 -19.54 11.81
C GLU A 38 -11.24 -19.52 10.73
N ILE A 39 -10.04 -20.00 11.06
CA ILE A 39 -8.92 -20.11 10.14
C ILE A 39 -8.58 -21.60 9.97
N THR A 40 -8.77 -22.10 8.76
CA THR A 40 -8.38 -23.46 8.36
C THR A 40 -7.27 -23.37 7.33
N ARG A 41 -6.21 -24.15 7.48
CA ARG A 41 -5.13 -24.21 6.49
C ARG A 41 -5.18 -25.52 5.72
N THR A 42 -5.00 -25.44 4.40
CA THR A 42 -4.88 -26.62 3.55
C THR A 42 -3.52 -27.29 3.72
N GLU A 43 -3.32 -28.41 3.06
CA GLU A 43 -2.05 -29.15 3.03
C GLU A 43 -0.85 -28.29 2.64
N TYR A 44 -1.05 -27.29 1.77
CA TYR A 44 0.00 -26.35 1.33
C TYR A 44 0.04 -25.05 2.13
N GLY A 45 -0.68 -24.99 3.24
CA GLY A 45 -0.68 -23.83 4.15
C GLY A 45 -1.56 -22.67 3.72
N ILE A 46 -2.30 -22.77 2.62
CA ILE A 46 -3.21 -21.70 2.16
C ILE A 46 -4.31 -21.51 3.19
N PRO A 47 -4.49 -20.30 3.76
CA PRO A 47 -5.50 -20.03 4.76
C PRO A 47 -6.88 -19.86 4.12
N HIS A 48 -7.86 -20.53 4.71
CA HIS A 48 -9.28 -20.33 4.49
C HIS A 48 -9.85 -19.64 5.72
N ILE A 49 -10.31 -18.41 5.55
CA ILE A 49 -10.84 -17.56 6.62
C ILE A 49 -12.35 -17.47 6.47
N LYS A 50 -13.07 -17.87 7.52
CA LYS A 50 -14.51 -17.77 7.57
C LYS A 50 -14.94 -16.93 8.76
N ALA A 51 -15.82 -15.98 8.54
CA ALA A 51 -16.36 -15.07 9.55
C ALA A 51 -17.81 -14.70 9.24
N ASP A 52 -18.48 -14.05 10.19
CA ASP A 52 -19.88 -13.67 10.05
C ASP A 52 -20.07 -12.20 9.60
N ASP A 53 -18.99 -11.42 9.60
CA ASP A 53 -18.99 -10.01 9.22
C ASP A 53 -17.62 -9.57 8.65
N TRP A 54 -17.59 -8.39 8.01
CA TRP A 54 -16.39 -7.86 7.38
C TRP A 54 -15.24 -7.52 8.35
N GLY A 55 -15.56 -7.06 9.56
CA GLY A 55 -14.56 -6.79 10.59
C GLY A 55 -13.89 -8.07 11.08
N SER A 56 -14.69 -9.09 11.37
CA SER A 56 -14.22 -10.42 11.75
C SER A 56 -13.46 -11.11 10.62
N LEU A 57 -13.88 -10.93 9.35
CA LEU A 57 -13.17 -11.44 8.19
C LEU A 57 -11.78 -10.79 8.08
N GLY A 58 -11.73 -9.45 8.19
CA GLY A 58 -10.47 -8.70 8.21
C GLY A 58 -9.55 -9.18 9.33
N TYR A 59 -10.09 -9.36 10.53
CA TYR A 59 -9.34 -9.82 11.69
C TYR A 59 -8.70 -11.20 11.48
N GLY A 60 -9.48 -12.17 11.02
CA GLY A 60 -8.96 -13.50 10.73
C GLY A 60 -7.92 -13.49 9.61
N TYR A 61 -8.14 -12.69 8.57
CA TYR A 61 -7.20 -12.56 7.45
C TYR A 61 -5.89 -11.88 7.88
N GLY A 62 -5.97 -10.79 8.64
CA GLY A 62 -4.79 -10.10 9.19
C GLY A 62 -3.97 -11.00 10.11
N TYR A 63 -4.63 -11.79 10.96
CA TYR A 63 -3.95 -12.75 11.83
C TYR A 63 -3.26 -13.86 11.02
N ALA A 64 -3.95 -14.48 10.07
CA ALA A 64 -3.38 -15.53 9.22
C ALA A 64 -2.21 -15.01 8.37
N TYR A 65 -2.35 -13.80 7.82
CA TYR A 65 -1.29 -13.15 7.08
C TYR A 65 -0.05 -12.88 7.95
N ALA A 66 -0.28 -12.40 9.18
CA ALA A 66 0.80 -12.09 10.11
C ALA A 66 1.60 -13.34 10.52
N GLN A 67 0.95 -14.50 10.66
CA GLN A 67 1.64 -15.76 10.94
C GLN A 67 2.73 -16.07 9.89
N ASP A 68 2.51 -15.66 8.65
CA ASP A 68 3.39 -15.98 7.53
C ASP A 68 4.35 -14.83 7.15
N ASN A 69 3.90 -13.55 7.32
CA ASN A 69 4.57 -12.40 6.69
C ASN A 69 4.53 -11.12 7.54
N PHE A 70 4.46 -11.21 8.86
CA PHE A 70 4.32 -10.01 9.71
C PHE A 70 5.41 -8.96 9.46
N CYS A 71 6.68 -9.38 9.40
CA CYS A 71 7.80 -8.45 9.20
C CYS A 71 7.73 -7.72 7.85
N VAL A 72 7.20 -8.36 6.82
CA VAL A 72 7.07 -7.74 5.49
C VAL A 72 6.07 -6.58 5.56
N VAL A 73 4.84 -6.85 6.07
CA VAL A 73 3.83 -5.79 6.15
C VAL A 73 4.23 -4.68 7.13
N MET A 74 4.84 -5.03 8.25
CA MET A 74 5.28 -4.06 9.26
C MET A 74 6.28 -3.07 8.69
N ARG A 75 7.31 -3.58 7.98
CA ARG A 75 8.30 -2.72 7.32
C ARG A 75 7.66 -1.80 6.27
N GLU A 76 6.79 -2.33 5.44
CA GLU A 76 6.12 -1.57 4.39
C GLU A 76 5.18 -0.48 4.96
N VAL A 77 4.48 -0.80 6.05
CA VAL A 77 3.64 0.16 6.79
C VAL A 77 4.49 1.29 7.37
N ILE A 78 5.62 0.97 7.99
CA ILE A 78 6.54 1.99 8.53
C ILE A 78 7.07 2.90 7.41
N LEU A 79 7.51 2.32 6.29
CA LEU A 79 7.98 3.11 5.14
C LEU A 79 6.89 4.02 4.55
N ALA A 80 5.63 3.56 4.56
CA ALA A 80 4.50 4.35 4.04
C ALA A 80 3.95 5.39 5.04
N SER A 81 4.27 5.24 6.32
CA SER A 81 3.75 6.12 7.37
C SER A 81 4.31 7.55 7.34
N GLY A 82 5.45 7.74 6.64
CA GLY A 82 6.21 8.99 6.66
C GLY A 82 6.99 9.17 7.98
N ARG A 83 7.36 8.05 8.63
CA ARG A 83 8.07 8.03 9.92
C ARG A 83 9.23 7.04 9.94
N SER A 84 9.66 6.59 8.77
CA SER A 84 10.66 5.52 8.71
C SER A 84 12.00 5.95 9.29
N ALA A 85 12.46 7.16 9.01
CA ALA A 85 13.73 7.70 9.56
C ALA A 85 13.66 7.95 11.07
N GLU A 86 12.46 8.26 11.62
CA GLU A 86 12.25 8.36 13.07
C GLU A 86 12.33 6.99 13.75
N LEU A 87 11.69 5.98 13.17
CA LEU A 87 11.49 4.68 13.82
C LEU A 87 12.63 3.69 13.55
N MET A 88 13.16 3.67 12.33
CA MET A 88 14.23 2.75 11.90
C MET A 88 15.63 3.40 11.97
N GLY A 89 15.69 4.71 12.20
CA GLY A 89 16.93 5.48 12.19
C GLY A 89 17.38 5.89 10.78
N GLU A 90 18.35 6.82 10.72
CA GLU A 90 18.87 7.41 9.48
C GLU A 90 19.45 6.36 8.50
N ALA A 91 20.04 5.28 9.03
CA ALA A 91 20.70 4.26 8.21
C ALA A 91 19.73 3.33 7.47
N GLU A 92 18.57 3.05 8.05
CA GLU A 92 17.58 2.10 7.50
C GLU A 92 16.29 2.78 7.05
N GLY A 93 16.01 3.98 7.54
CA GLY A 93 14.85 4.79 7.17
C GLY A 93 15.05 5.49 5.83
N ASP A 94 13.95 5.99 5.27
CA ASP A 94 13.89 6.69 3.99
C ASP A 94 13.33 8.10 4.24
N ILE A 95 14.21 9.05 4.60
CA ILE A 95 13.79 10.42 4.93
C ILE A 95 13.12 11.14 3.75
N ASP A 96 13.57 10.90 2.53
CA ASP A 96 12.96 11.49 1.33
C ASP A 96 11.57 10.91 1.08
N GLY A 97 11.41 9.61 1.31
CA GLY A 97 10.11 8.96 1.33
C GLY A 97 9.21 9.48 2.45
N ASP A 98 9.74 9.74 3.64
CA ASP A 98 8.97 10.30 4.75
C ASP A 98 8.43 11.69 4.42
N PHE A 99 9.22 12.58 3.82
CA PHE A 99 8.75 13.87 3.34
C PHE A 99 7.65 13.71 2.28
N LEU A 100 7.89 12.86 1.28
CA LEU A 100 6.96 12.63 0.18
C LEU A 100 5.62 12.09 0.68
N PHE A 101 5.61 11.06 1.52
CA PHE A 101 4.36 10.44 1.98
C PHE A 101 3.60 11.33 2.96
N ARG A 102 4.28 12.15 3.77
CA ARG A 102 3.63 13.20 4.57
C ARG A 102 2.98 14.26 3.70
N TYR A 103 3.64 14.66 2.62
CA TYR A 103 3.08 15.61 1.67
C TYR A 103 1.86 15.04 0.92
N LEU A 104 1.96 13.80 0.42
CA LEU A 104 0.90 13.21 -0.41
C LEU A 104 -0.30 12.70 0.40
N PHE A 105 -0.06 12.15 1.59
CA PHE A 105 -1.11 11.50 2.37
C PHE A 105 -1.62 12.36 3.54
N GLY A 106 -0.99 13.50 3.77
CA GLY A 106 -1.41 14.45 4.78
C GLY A 106 -1.18 14.00 6.22
N THR A 107 -1.92 14.62 7.11
CA THR A 107 -1.93 14.36 8.55
C THR A 107 -2.72 13.09 8.89
N ASP A 108 -2.64 12.61 10.14
CA ASP A 108 -3.49 11.51 10.62
C ASP A 108 -4.99 11.84 10.47
N ALA A 109 -5.39 13.10 10.68
CA ALA A 109 -6.78 13.53 10.49
C ALA A 109 -7.22 13.46 9.02
N ASP A 110 -6.33 13.79 8.06
CA ASP A 110 -6.62 13.65 6.62
C ASP A 110 -6.80 12.18 6.23
N LYS A 111 -5.98 11.29 6.79
CA LYS A 111 -6.08 9.84 6.56
C LYS A 111 -7.34 9.23 7.19
N GLU A 112 -7.71 9.68 8.39
CA GLU A 112 -8.97 9.29 9.04
C GLU A 112 -10.19 9.72 8.21
N ALA A 113 -10.16 10.96 7.69
CA ALA A 113 -11.20 11.46 6.80
C ALA A 113 -11.29 10.64 5.50
N ALA A 114 -10.15 10.27 4.91
CA ALA A 114 -10.13 9.45 3.70
C ALA A 114 -10.63 8.02 3.96
N LEU A 115 -10.30 7.41 5.11
CA LEU A 115 -10.85 6.12 5.51
C LEU A 115 -12.37 6.17 5.70
N ALA A 116 -12.90 7.28 6.22
CA ALA A 116 -14.32 7.46 6.44
C ALA A 116 -15.13 7.55 5.13
N GLU A 117 -14.49 7.84 4.00
CA GLU A 117 -15.12 7.82 2.67
C GLU A 117 -15.29 6.40 2.10
N LEU A 118 -14.62 5.40 2.66
CA LEU A 118 -14.83 4.01 2.26
C LEU A 118 -16.25 3.56 2.66
N SER A 119 -16.75 2.52 1.98
CA SER A 119 -17.96 1.84 2.46
C SER A 119 -17.77 1.35 3.89
N ILE A 120 -18.86 1.19 4.63
CA ILE A 120 -18.80 0.68 6.01
C ILE A 120 -18.13 -0.70 6.07
N ASP A 121 -18.33 -1.54 5.06
CA ASP A 121 -17.70 -2.85 4.96
C ASP A 121 -16.19 -2.73 4.75
N GLY A 122 -15.76 -1.78 3.90
CA GLY A 122 -14.34 -1.47 3.70
C GLY A 122 -13.66 -0.94 4.97
N GLN A 123 -14.34 -0.05 5.71
CA GLN A 123 -13.86 0.45 7.00
C GLN A 123 -13.72 -0.68 8.02
N ASN A 124 -14.74 -1.55 8.12
CA ASN A 124 -14.74 -2.69 9.02
C ASN A 124 -13.64 -3.68 8.66
N LEU A 125 -13.49 -4.01 7.37
CA LEU A 125 -12.44 -4.91 6.88
C LEU A 125 -11.03 -4.38 7.22
N ALA A 126 -10.75 -3.11 6.96
CA ALA A 126 -9.46 -2.49 7.24
C ALA A 126 -9.17 -2.44 8.75
N THR A 127 -10.18 -2.11 9.57
CA THR A 127 -10.05 -2.04 11.03
C THR A 127 -9.82 -3.44 11.61
N GLY A 128 -10.58 -4.42 11.15
CA GLY A 128 -10.40 -5.82 11.55
C GLY A 128 -9.03 -6.36 11.16
N TYR A 129 -8.56 -6.06 9.94
CA TYR A 129 -7.26 -6.51 9.46
C TYR A 129 -6.11 -5.97 10.32
N ALA A 130 -6.13 -4.66 10.65
CA ALA A 130 -5.17 -4.08 11.58
C ALA A 130 -5.21 -4.76 12.96
N ALA A 131 -6.42 -5.01 13.48
CA ALA A 131 -6.61 -5.71 14.75
C ALA A 131 -6.07 -7.15 14.72
N GLY A 132 -6.22 -7.86 13.60
CA GLY A 132 -5.67 -9.21 13.41
C GLY A 132 -4.14 -9.24 13.39
N LEU A 133 -3.50 -8.30 12.71
CA LEU A 133 -2.04 -8.12 12.73
C LEU A 133 -1.54 -7.86 14.16
N ASN A 134 -2.20 -6.95 14.87
CA ASN A 134 -1.84 -6.58 16.25
C ASN A 134 -2.07 -7.73 17.23
N ARG A 135 -3.13 -8.52 17.02
CA ARG A 135 -3.38 -9.71 17.83
C ARG A 135 -2.28 -10.75 17.68
N TYR A 136 -1.83 -11.01 16.47
CA TYR A 136 -0.70 -11.91 16.23
C TYR A 136 0.57 -11.40 16.95
N LEU A 137 0.86 -10.10 16.85
CA LEU A 137 2.00 -9.49 17.55
C LEU A 137 1.88 -9.67 19.08
N ALA A 138 0.69 -9.46 19.64
CA ALA A 138 0.44 -9.63 21.07
C ALA A 138 0.59 -11.09 21.54
N ASP A 139 0.11 -12.04 20.72
CA ASP A 139 0.19 -13.48 21.05
C ASP A 139 1.60 -14.04 20.92
N THR A 140 2.38 -13.50 19.98
CA THR A 140 3.72 -14.02 19.63
C THR A 140 4.82 -13.33 20.43
N GLY A 141 4.71 -12.02 20.62
CA GLY A 141 5.79 -11.17 21.13
C GLY A 141 6.86 -10.86 20.07
N VAL A 142 7.45 -9.67 20.13
CA VAL A 142 8.42 -9.20 19.13
C VAL A 142 9.68 -10.09 19.05
N GLU A 143 10.05 -10.71 20.16
CA GLU A 143 11.20 -11.60 20.27
C GLU A 143 11.01 -12.97 19.58
N ASN A 144 9.75 -13.37 19.34
CA ASN A 144 9.40 -14.65 18.74
C ASN A 144 8.90 -14.53 17.30
N LEU A 145 8.87 -13.32 16.73
CA LEU A 145 8.46 -13.13 15.34
C LEU A 145 9.31 -13.98 14.40
N ALA A 146 8.67 -14.56 13.39
CA ALA A 146 9.39 -15.27 12.35
C ALA A 146 10.32 -14.31 11.59
N GLU A 147 11.55 -14.72 11.33
CA GLU A 147 12.43 -13.99 10.44
C GLU A 147 11.97 -14.23 9.01
N GLY A 148 11.18 -13.30 8.48
CA GLY A 148 10.87 -13.24 7.07
C GLY A 148 11.90 -12.43 6.29
N ASP A 149 11.63 -12.16 5.02
CA ASP A 149 12.52 -11.42 4.11
C ASP A 149 12.90 -10.00 4.61
N ALA A 150 12.15 -9.46 5.57
CA ALA A 150 12.36 -8.10 6.09
C ALA A 150 13.08 -8.05 7.46
N GLY A 151 13.19 -9.18 8.18
CA GLY A 151 13.91 -9.30 9.46
C GLY A 151 13.53 -8.25 10.51
N CYS A 152 12.42 -8.46 11.23
CA CYS A 152 11.97 -7.50 12.25
C CYS A 152 11.97 -8.05 13.68
N ARG A 153 12.48 -9.26 13.88
CA ARG A 153 12.57 -9.84 15.23
C ARG A 153 13.44 -8.96 16.13
N ASN A 154 12.91 -8.60 17.30
CA ASN A 154 13.53 -7.68 18.24
C ASN A 154 13.81 -6.27 17.71
N ALA A 155 13.25 -5.90 16.56
CA ALA A 155 13.45 -4.57 16.02
C ALA A 155 12.65 -3.54 16.84
N PRO A 156 13.29 -2.42 17.28
CA PRO A 156 12.64 -1.42 18.13
C PRO A 156 11.53 -0.64 17.42
N TRP A 157 11.45 -0.72 16.09
CA TRP A 157 10.45 -0.08 15.27
C TRP A 157 9.16 -0.92 15.09
N VAL A 158 9.13 -2.16 15.59
CA VAL A 158 7.90 -2.96 15.58
C VAL A 158 6.91 -2.38 16.58
N GLN A 159 5.72 -2.06 16.11
CA GLN A 159 4.66 -1.43 16.89
C GLN A 159 3.28 -1.92 16.43
N GLU A 160 2.23 -1.54 17.15
CA GLU A 160 0.86 -1.75 16.68
C GLU A 160 0.58 -0.96 15.40
N ILE A 161 -0.19 -1.57 14.50
CA ILE A 161 -0.62 -1.00 13.22
C ILE A 161 -2.03 -0.43 13.39
N ARG A 162 -2.21 0.84 13.04
CA ARG A 162 -3.52 1.50 13.03
C ARG A 162 -4.16 1.37 11.63
N PRO A 163 -5.49 1.46 11.50
CA PRO A 163 -6.15 1.47 10.20
C PRO A 163 -5.61 2.54 9.23
N ILE A 164 -5.24 3.74 9.76
CA ILE A 164 -4.64 4.81 8.95
C ILE A 164 -3.22 4.48 8.45
N ASP A 165 -2.50 3.63 9.14
CA ASP A 165 -1.18 3.16 8.70
C ASP A 165 -1.33 2.18 7.52
N LEU A 166 -2.36 1.32 7.55
CA LEU A 166 -2.75 0.50 6.40
C LEU A 166 -3.20 1.37 5.23
N TYR A 167 -4.00 2.42 5.46
CA TYR A 167 -4.39 3.36 4.40
C TYR A 167 -3.16 3.98 3.72
N SER A 168 -2.15 4.40 4.48
CA SER A 168 -0.91 4.94 3.93
C SER A 168 -0.19 3.89 3.08
N TYR A 169 -0.12 2.65 3.54
CA TYR A 169 0.47 1.55 2.80
C TYR A 169 -0.28 1.25 1.49
N LEU A 170 -1.61 1.18 1.53
CA LEU A 170 -2.45 0.98 0.35
C LEU A 170 -2.28 2.12 -0.65
N SER A 171 -2.25 3.36 -0.18
CA SER A 171 -2.03 4.55 -1.01
C SER A 171 -0.64 4.52 -1.68
N ARG A 172 0.39 4.05 -0.97
CA ARG A 172 1.72 3.84 -1.52
C ARG A 172 1.73 2.77 -2.62
N ILE A 173 1.02 1.65 -2.42
CA ILE A 173 0.87 0.61 -3.46
C ILE A 173 0.12 1.17 -4.68
N ALA A 174 -0.96 1.91 -4.48
CA ALA A 174 -1.75 2.52 -5.55
C ALA A 174 -0.92 3.56 -6.35
N LEU A 175 -0.17 4.42 -5.65
CA LEU A 175 0.78 5.33 -6.28
C LEU A 175 1.79 4.55 -7.11
N GLY A 176 2.24 3.43 -6.58
CA GLY A 176 3.14 2.52 -7.21
C GLY A 176 2.63 1.86 -8.47
N GLY A 177 1.41 1.40 -8.45
CA GLY A 177 0.74 0.81 -9.61
C GLY A 177 0.30 1.84 -10.66
N SER A 178 0.33 3.13 -10.32
CA SER A 178 -0.23 4.19 -11.17
C SER A 178 0.71 4.65 -12.28
N SER A 179 2.00 4.46 -12.16
CA SER A 179 3.00 4.72 -13.20
C SER A 179 4.41 4.53 -12.63
N ASP A 180 5.41 4.75 -13.45
CA ASP A 180 6.83 4.77 -13.10
C ASP A 180 7.11 5.40 -11.71
N GLN A 181 6.95 4.58 -10.66
CA GLN A 181 7.10 4.97 -9.26
C GLN A 181 8.42 5.66 -8.97
N GLY A 182 9.48 5.19 -9.58
CA GLY A 182 10.80 5.69 -9.34
C GLY A 182 11.00 7.10 -9.89
N THR A 183 10.40 7.44 -11.02
CA THR A 183 10.55 8.76 -11.66
C THR A 183 9.71 9.81 -10.94
N VAL A 184 8.43 9.53 -10.69
CA VAL A 184 7.57 10.48 -9.95
C VAL A 184 8.08 10.70 -8.53
N ARG A 185 8.47 9.64 -7.84
CA ARG A 185 9.03 9.73 -6.48
C ARG A 185 10.31 10.57 -6.46
N ARG A 186 11.26 10.32 -7.36
CA ARG A 186 12.49 11.11 -7.46
C ARG A 186 12.19 12.56 -7.84
N ALA A 187 11.34 12.77 -8.84
CA ALA A 187 10.97 14.12 -9.27
C ALA A 187 10.35 14.93 -8.14
N LEU A 188 9.52 14.32 -7.28
CA LEU A 188 8.93 14.98 -6.13
C LEU A 188 9.91 15.16 -4.97
N ALA A 189 10.82 14.21 -4.74
CA ALA A 189 11.82 14.30 -3.68
C ALA A 189 12.95 15.31 -4.00
N ASP A 190 13.31 15.46 -5.27
CA ASP A 190 14.40 16.34 -5.70
C ASP A 190 13.97 17.79 -6.01
N VAL A 191 12.76 18.20 -5.62
CA VAL A 191 12.26 19.57 -5.89
C VAL A 191 13.04 20.59 -5.08
N THR A 192 13.85 21.40 -5.75
CA THR A 192 14.63 22.51 -5.18
C THR A 192 13.95 23.87 -5.33
N GLY A 193 12.68 23.90 -5.60
CA GLY A 193 11.89 25.11 -5.85
C GLY A 193 12.09 25.72 -7.25
N PRO A 194 11.10 26.43 -7.74
CA PRO A 194 11.18 27.11 -9.03
C PRO A 194 12.22 28.23 -8.96
N THR A 195 13.19 28.23 -9.87
CA THR A 195 14.20 29.28 -9.97
C THR A 195 14.15 29.93 -11.34
N THR A 196 14.27 31.27 -11.39
CA THR A 196 14.46 32.01 -12.64
C THR A 196 15.93 32.08 -13.06
N SER A 197 16.85 31.66 -12.21
CA SER A 197 18.30 31.64 -12.49
C SER A 197 18.77 30.45 -13.31
N GLY A 198 18.01 30.04 -14.28
CA GLY A 198 18.62 29.49 -15.48
C GLY A 198 19.28 30.67 -16.15
N SER A 199 20.63 30.75 -16.21
CA SER A 199 21.35 31.43 -17.27
C SER A 199 20.46 31.33 -18.51
N ALA A 200 20.17 32.44 -19.15
CA ALA A 200 19.42 32.48 -20.39
C ALA A 200 20.10 31.57 -21.43
N SER A 201 19.93 30.29 -21.26
CA SER A 201 20.06 29.32 -22.32
C SER A 201 18.89 29.67 -23.22
N THR A 202 19.25 30.40 -24.29
CA THR A 202 18.44 30.59 -25.48
C THR A 202 17.35 29.53 -25.54
N LYS A 203 16.08 29.94 -25.41
CA LYS A 203 14.85 29.19 -25.72
C LYS A 203 15.10 27.78 -26.26
N ALA A 204 15.60 26.89 -25.44
CA ALA A 204 15.44 25.49 -25.69
C ALA A 204 14.00 25.21 -25.30
N SER A 205 13.12 25.14 -26.31
CA SER A 205 11.83 24.48 -26.15
C SER A 205 12.13 23.16 -25.48
N VAL A 206 11.46 22.90 -24.35
CA VAL A 206 11.51 21.57 -23.71
C VAL A 206 11.20 20.57 -24.81
N ASP A 207 12.15 19.69 -25.10
CA ASP A 207 11.95 18.62 -26.07
C ASP A 207 11.04 17.57 -25.39
N TRP A 208 9.74 17.78 -25.54
CA TRP A 208 8.73 16.91 -24.97
C TRP A 208 8.79 15.48 -25.51
N ASP A 209 9.31 15.30 -26.73
CA ASP A 209 9.53 13.98 -27.29
C ASP A 209 10.70 13.29 -26.58
N ALA A 210 11.80 14.02 -26.30
CA ALA A 210 12.91 13.50 -25.51
C ALA A 210 12.52 13.22 -24.06
N VAL A 211 11.68 14.06 -23.42
CA VAL A 211 11.09 13.80 -22.09
C VAL A 211 10.19 12.58 -22.15
N GLY A 212 9.33 12.49 -23.15
CA GLY A 212 8.45 11.35 -23.36
C GLY A 212 9.21 10.05 -23.63
N ASP A 213 10.26 10.10 -24.42
CA ASP A 213 11.12 8.94 -24.72
C ASP A 213 11.92 8.51 -23.48
N LYS A 214 12.28 9.45 -22.64
CA LYS A 214 12.99 9.17 -21.40
C LYS A 214 12.06 8.61 -20.30
N VAL A 215 10.86 9.13 -20.18
CA VAL A 215 9.79 8.51 -19.36
C VAL A 215 9.55 7.09 -19.85
N LYS A 216 9.47 6.86 -21.18
CA LYS A 216 9.35 5.53 -21.78
C LYS A 216 10.58 4.66 -21.55
N SER A 217 11.80 5.19 -21.67
CA SER A 217 13.04 4.42 -21.45
C SER A 217 13.22 4.05 -19.98
N ASN A 218 12.83 4.92 -19.05
CA ASN A 218 12.81 4.62 -17.62
C ASN A 218 11.72 3.60 -17.28
N THR A 219 10.55 3.67 -17.92
CA THR A 219 9.50 2.66 -17.83
C THR A 219 9.96 1.32 -18.42
N GLN A 220 10.73 1.35 -19.53
CA GLN A 220 11.36 0.15 -20.10
C GLN A 220 12.51 -0.39 -19.24
N SER A 221 13.28 0.47 -18.58
CA SER A 221 14.33 0.01 -17.65
C SER A 221 13.77 -0.63 -16.38
N MET A 222 12.58 -0.24 -15.94
CA MET A 222 11.82 -0.98 -14.91
C MET A 222 11.23 -2.28 -15.46
N SER A 223 10.95 -2.36 -16.76
CA SER A 223 10.59 -3.60 -17.47
C SER A 223 11.74 -4.60 -17.54
N THR A 224 12.97 -4.20 -17.30
CA THR A 224 14.12 -5.15 -17.16
C THR A 224 14.13 -5.84 -15.81
N THR A 225 13.34 -5.42 -14.83
CA THR A 225 13.00 -6.18 -13.62
C THR A 225 11.76 -7.01 -13.90
N ASN A 226 11.80 -8.02 -14.73
CA ASN A 226 10.84 -9.13 -14.91
C ASN A 226 9.38 -8.91 -14.40
N SER A 227 8.90 -7.68 -14.32
CA SER A 227 7.53 -7.37 -13.91
C SER A 227 6.65 -7.13 -15.14
N GLY A 228 5.52 -7.78 -15.14
CA GLY A 228 4.55 -7.72 -16.22
C GLY A 228 3.33 -8.52 -15.82
N SER A 229 2.49 -8.88 -16.77
CA SER A 229 1.38 -9.81 -16.52
C SER A 229 0.76 -10.25 -17.82
N ASN A 230 0.18 -11.45 -17.84
CA ASN A 230 -0.64 -11.93 -18.93
C ASN A 230 -2.00 -12.38 -18.40
N ALA A 231 -3.04 -12.23 -19.21
CA ALA A 231 -4.36 -12.74 -18.95
C ALA A 231 -4.97 -13.33 -20.23
N ILE A 232 -5.61 -14.49 -20.12
CA ILE A 232 -6.38 -15.10 -21.19
C ILE A 232 -7.72 -15.54 -20.62
N ALA A 233 -8.81 -15.02 -21.19
CA ALA A 233 -10.16 -15.42 -20.84
C ALA A 233 -10.79 -16.20 -22.01
N LEU A 234 -11.37 -17.36 -21.71
CA LEU A 234 -12.12 -18.19 -22.66
C LEU A 234 -13.58 -18.21 -22.26
N GLY A 235 -14.47 -17.97 -23.22
CA GLY A 235 -15.91 -18.15 -23.02
C GLY A 235 -16.30 -19.64 -22.93
N GLY A 236 -17.46 -19.93 -22.37
CA GLY A 236 -17.95 -21.28 -22.17
C GLY A 236 -18.11 -22.08 -23.47
N ASP A 237 -18.33 -21.42 -24.60
CA ASP A 237 -18.39 -22.02 -25.94
C ASP A 237 -17.04 -22.60 -26.43
N ALA A 238 -15.94 -22.09 -25.87
CA ALA A 238 -14.57 -22.55 -26.16
C ALA A 238 -14.04 -23.59 -25.16
N THR A 239 -14.85 -24.04 -24.21
CA THR A 239 -14.44 -24.98 -23.15
C THR A 239 -15.26 -26.26 -23.15
N GLN A 240 -14.67 -27.37 -22.75
CA GLN A 240 -15.38 -28.65 -22.61
C GLN A 240 -16.45 -28.62 -21.52
N SER A 241 -16.23 -27.83 -20.45
CA SER A 241 -17.13 -27.73 -19.32
C SER A 241 -18.37 -26.86 -19.59
N GLY A 242 -18.35 -26.05 -20.65
CA GLY A 242 -19.35 -25.00 -20.89
C GLY A 242 -19.25 -23.80 -19.94
N PHE A 243 -18.26 -23.76 -19.07
CA PHE A 243 -17.99 -22.62 -18.16
C PHE A 243 -16.81 -21.79 -18.68
N GLY A 244 -16.78 -20.50 -18.28
CA GLY A 244 -15.63 -19.65 -18.57
C GLY A 244 -14.35 -20.14 -17.89
N LEU A 245 -13.19 -19.89 -18.51
CA LEU A 245 -11.88 -20.11 -17.93
C LEU A 245 -11.09 -18.82 -17.97
N LEU A 246 -10.34 -18.54 -16.89
CA LEU A 246 -9.41 -17.44 -16.80
C LEU A 246 -8.02 -17.94 -16.44
N LEU A 247 -7.03 -17.66 -17.29
CA LEU A 247 -5.62 -17.67 -16.91
C LEU A 247 -5.23 -16.29 -16.43
N GLY A 248 -4.88 -16.15 -15.16
CA GLY A 248 -4.27 -14.94 -14.59
C GLY A 248 -2.81 -15.26 -14.27
N ASN A 249 -1.88 -14.51 -14.87
CA ASN A 249 -0.45 -14.73 -14.70
C ASN A 249 0.28 -13.41 -14.41
N PRO A 250 0.29 -12.94 -13.15
CA PRO A 250 1.06 -11.77 -12.75
C PRO A 250 2.56 -12.11 -12.70
N HIS A 251 3.38 -11.27 -13.36
CA HIS A 251 4.85 -11.37 -13.30
C HIS A 251 5.34 -10.42 -12.21
N GLN A 252 5.39 -10.88 -10.99
CA GLN A 252 5.82 -10.12 -9.82
C GLN A 252 6.98 -10.83 -9.12
N PRO A 253 7.80 -10.12 -8.33
CA PRO A 253 8.87 -10.72 -7.55
C PRO A 253 8.33 -11.81 -6.59
N TRP A 254 9.14 -12.83 -6.38
CA TRP A 254 8.81 -13.90 -5.41
C TRP A 254 9.26 -13.56 -3.98
N GLN A 255 9.87 -12.39 -3.80
CA GLN A 255 10.35 -11.88 -2.52
C GLN A 255 9.91 -10.44 -2.32
N GLY A 256 9.86 -10.00 -1.06
CA GLY A 256 9.49 -8.64 -0.68
C GLY A 256 8.01 -8.33 -0.86
N SER A 257 7.67 -7.05 -0.85
CA SER A 257 6.28 -6.55 -0.88
C SER A 257 5.53 -6.79 -2.20
N GLY A 258 6.25 -7.07 -3.29
CA GLY A 258 5.65 -7.42 -4.58
C GLY A 258 5.18 -8.88 -4.70
N ARG A 259 5.48 -9.72 -3.71
CA ARG A 259 5.06 -11.12 -3.67
C ARG A 259 3.55 -11.24 -3.47
N TRP A 260 2.93 -12.26 -4.05
CA TRP A 260 1.53 -12.59 -3.85
C TRP A 260 1.33 -13.49 -2.64
N TYR A 261 0.20 -13.30 -1.96
CA TYR A 261 -0.27 -14.11 -0.85
C TYR A 261 -1.65 -14.68 -1.17
N GLU A 262 -1.78 -16.00 -1.21
CA GLU A 262 -3.01 -16.69 -1.55
C GLU A 262 -3.87 -16.91 -0.30
N ALA A 263 -5.18 -16.71 -0.44
CA ALA A 263 -6.16 -16.97 0.62
C ALA A 263 -7.55 -17.23 0.06
N HIS A 264 -8.41 -17.81 0.88
CA HIS A 264 -9.85 -17.93 0.63
C HIS A 264 -10.60 -17.23 1.76
N LEU A 265 -11.44 -16.27 1.40
CA LEU A 265 -12.19 -15.42 2.32
C LEU A 265 -13.69 -15.69 2.17
N THR A 266 -14.40 -15.97 3.30
CA THR A 266 -15.82 -16.33 3.29
C THR A 266 -16.61 -15.61 4.37
N ILE A 267 -17.68 -14.92 3.96
CA ILE A 267 -18.81 -14.54 4.81
C ILE A 267 -20.01 -15.32 4.26
N PRO A 268 -20.58 -16.29 5.01
CA PRO A 268 -21.61 -17.17 4.49
C PRO A 268 -22.81 -16.42 3.93
N GLY A 269 -23.13 -16.67 2.65
CA GLY A 269 -24.25 -16.03 1.97
C GLY A 269 -23.99 -14.63 1.42
N GLU A 270 -22.85 -14.02 1.71
CA GLU A 270 -22.51 -12.66 1.30
C GLU A 270 -21.23 -12.59 0.46
N TYR A 271 -20.15 -13.19 0.93
CA TYR A 271 -18.85 -13.13 0.28
C TYR A 271 -18.16 -14.50 0.31
N ASP A 272 -17.68 -14.95 -0.84
CA ASP A 272 -16.98 -16.23 -0.99
C ASP A 272 -16.01 -16.14 -2.16
N VAL A 273 -14.74 -15.85 -1.86
CA VAL A 273 -13.71 -15.49 -2.85
C VAL A 273 -12.39 -16.14 -2.51
N ALA A 274 -11.82 -16.87 -3.48
CA ALA A 274 -10.47 -17.41 -3.41
C ALA A 274 -9.55 -16.73 -4.43
N GLY A 275 -8.28 -16.58 -4.07
CA GLY A 275 -7.30 -15.99 -4.96
C GLY A 275 -6.09 -15.44 -4.21
N ALA A 276 -5.47 -14.41 -4.76
CA ALA A 276 -4.26 -13.85 -4.20
C ALA A 276 -4.27 -12.32 -4.17
N SER A 277 -3.50 -11.77 -3.25
CA SER A 277 -3.26 -10.32 -3.11
C SER A 277 -1.78 -10.02 -3.04
N LEU A 278 -1.41 -8.80 -3.38
CA LEU A 278 -0.11 -8.28 -2.99
C LEU A 278 0.02 -8.29 -1.46
N GLN A 279 1.24 -8.39 -0.97
CA GLN A 279 1.53 -8.50 0.46
C GLN A 279 0.83 -7.41 1.27
N GLY A 280 0.12 -7.83 2.32
CA GLY A 280 -0.51 -6.93 3.28
C GLY A 280 -1.79 -6.21 2.81
N LEU A 281 -2.34 -6.54 1.64
CA LEU A 281 -3.65 -6.03 1.23
C LEU A 281 -4.77 -6.83 1.91
N PRO A 282 -5.80 -6.16 2.46
CA PRO A 282 -6.87 -6.83 3.21
C PRO A 282 -7.96 -7.48 2.34
N TRP A 283 -7.78 -7.56 1.03
CA TRP A 283 -8.75 -8.17 0.09
C TRP A 283 -8.05 -9.02 -0.98
N ILE A 284 -8.81 -9.84 -1.70
CA ILE A 284 -8.30 -10.62 -2.83
C ILE A 284 -8.20 -9.71 -4.06
N GLY A 285 -6.96 -9.46 -4.53
CA GLY A 285 -6.67 -8.60 -5.68
C GLY A 285 -6.93 -9.28 -7.03
N ILE A 286 -6.55 -10.54 -7.16
CA ILE A 286 -6.86 -11.40 -8.31
C ILE A 286 -7.45 -12.69 -7.79
N GLY A 287 -8.52 -13.18 -8.41
CA GLY A 287 -9.18 -14.36 -7.87
C GLY A 287 -10.43 -14.76 -8.62
N PHE A 288 -11.23 -15.57 -7.97
CA PHE A 288 -12.48 -16.07 -8.48
C PHE A 288 -13.49 -16.39 -7.37
N ASN A 289 -14.73 -16.45 -7.77
CA ASN A 289 -15.81 -17.07 -7.02
C ASN A 289 -16.65 -17.97 -7.96
N LYS A 290 -17.82 -18.39 -7.50
CA LYS A 290 -18.70 -19.28 -8.31
C LYS A 290 -19.23 -18.63 -9.60
N ASP A 291 -19.23 -17.29 -9.70
CA ASP A 291 -19.88 -16.56 -10.78
C ASP A 291 -18.88 -15.86 -11.72
N ILE A 292 -17.77 -15.35 -11.18
CA ILE A 292 -16.79 -14.55 -11.91
C ILE A 292 -15.35 -14.91 -11.52
N ALA A 293 -14.41 -14.63 -12.44
CA ALA A 293 -12.98 -14.60 -12.16
C ALA A 293 -12.39 -13.29 -12.70
N TRP A 294 -11.36 -12.77 -12.04
CA TRP A 294 -10.71 -11.53 -12.44
C TRP A 294 -9.21 -11.57 -12.22
N THR A 295 -8.50 -10.80 -13.01
CA THR A 295 -7.07 -10.57 -12.88
C THR A 295 -6.71 -9.18 -13.41
N HIS A 296 -5.56 -8.66 -12.99
CA HIS A 296 -5.07 -7.35 -13.40
C HIS A 296 -3.72 -7.49 -14.09
N THR A 297 -3.58 -6.85 -15.24
CA THR A 297 -2.30 -6.74 -15.94
C THR A 297 -1.75 -5.32 -15.81
N VAL A 298 -0.46 -5.16 -16.05
CA VAL A 298 0.17 -3.83 -16.10
C VAL A 298 -0.46 -3.00 -17.20
N SER A 299 -0.82 -1.77 -16.89
CA SER A 299 -1.34 -0.79 -17.85
C SER A 299 -0.29 0.28 -18.11
N PHE A 300 -0.01 0.53 -19.39
CA PHE A 300 0.86 1.61 -19.84
C PHE A 300 0.11 2.92 -20.16
N ALA A 301 -1.16 3.01 -19.77
CA ALA A 301 -1.91 4.26 -19.93
C ALA A 301 -1.26 5.38 -19.11
N THR A 302 -1.12 6.55 -19.73
CA THR A 302 -0.61 7.76 -19.04
C THR A 302 -1.62 8.22 -17.99
N ARG A 303 -1.18 8.31 -16.74
CA ARG A 303 -2.01 8.73 -15.59
C ARG A 303 -1.63 10.10 -15.05
N PHE A 304 -0.52 10.65 -15.51
CA PHE A 304 -0.04 11.97 -15.15
C PHE A 304 0.11 12.82 -16.41
N THR A 305 -0.29 14.08 -16.31
CA THR A 305 -0.06 15.10 -17.33
C THR A 305 0.92 16.11 -16.77
N LEU A 306 1.98 16.39 -17.51
CA LEU A 306 2.94 17.42 -17.15
C LEU A 306 2.55 18.74 -17.83
N PHE A 307 2.64 19.82 -17.06
CA PHE A 307 2.41 21.18 -17.52
C PHE A 307 3.69 21.99 -17.38
N ASP A 308 4.11 22.67 -18.43
CA ASP A 308 5.23 23.61 -18.37
C ASP A 308 4.72 24.94 -17.82
N LEU A 309 5.25 25.34 -16.64
CA LEU A 309 4.87 26.59 -15.99
C LEU A 309 5.74 27.73 -16.51
N LYS A 310 5.13 28.70 -17.17
CA LYS A 310 5.80 29.94 -17.58
C LYS A 310 5.98 30.84 -16.36
N LEU A 311 7.12 30.71 -15.68
CA LEU A 311 7.42 31.45 -14.46
C LEU A 311 7.53 32.95 -14.71
N ASN A 312 7.11 33.75 -13.72
CA ASN A 312 7.36 35.18 -13.68
C ASN A 312 8.87 35.46 -13.51
N PRO A 313 9.51 36.19 -14.43
CA PRO A 313 10.94 36.47 -14.34
C PRO A 313 11.36 37.21 -13.06
N ASP A 314 10.44 38.01 -12.49
CA ASP A 314 10.71 38.83 -11.31
C ASP A 314 10.32 38.11 -10.00
N ASN A 315 9.52 37.04 -10.09
CA ASN A 315 9.10 36.25 -8.94
C ASN A 315 8.94 34.77 -9.31
N PRO A 316 9.89 33.90 -9.00
CA PRO A 316 9.82 32.47 -9.37
C PRO A 316 8.67 31.70 -8.69
N LEU A 317 8.04 32.26 -7.66
CA LEU A 317 6.85 31.69 -7.04
C LEU A 317 5.54 32.14 -7.72
N GLN A 318 5.61 32.63 -8.94
CA GLN A 318 4.46 32.97 -9.78
C GLN A 318 4.63 32.45 -11.20
N TYR A 319 3.52 32.09 -11.83
CA TYR A 319 3.48 31.66 -13.23
C TYR A 319 2.28 32.27 -13.95
N GLU A 320 2.40 32.43 -15.26
CA GLU A 320 1.34 32.95 -16.12
C GLU A 320 0.32 31.84 -16.44
N PHE A 321 -0.96 32.11 -16.24
CA PHE A 321 -2.07 31.26 -16.65
C PHE A 321 -3.27 32.12 -17.07
N ASP A 322 -3.79 31.90 -18.29
CA ASP A 322 -4.89 32.66 -18.87
C ASP A 322 -4.70 34.19 -18.83
N GLY A 323 -3.47 34.65 -19.07
CA GLY A 323 -3.11 36.06 -19.09
C GLY A 323 -3.03 36.73 -17.69
N ALA A 324 -3.11 35.97 -16.62
CA ALA A 324 -2.96 36.40 -15.25
C ALA A 324 -1.82 35.68 -14.54
N MET A 325 -1.20 36.33 -13.54
CA MET A 325 -0.22 35.65 -12.68
C MET A 325 -0.95 34.89 -11.58
N ARG A 326 -0.49 33.64 -11.36
CA ARG A 326 -0.92 32.78 -10.26
C ARG A 326 0.26 32.46 -9.38
N ASP A 327 0.01 32.33 -8.08
CA ASP A 327 1.03 31.97 -7.10
C ASP A 327 1.30 30.44 -7.11
N ILE A 328 2.56 30.09 -6.87
CA ILE A 328 3.01 28.77 -6.47
C ILE A 328 3.09 28.76 -4.95
N THR A 329 2.42 27.84 -4.31
CA THR A 329 2.35 27.74 -2.85
C THR A 329 3.49 26.86 -2.33
N PRO A 330 4.41 27.36 -1.50
CA PRO A 330 5.38 26.53 -0.80
C PRO A 330 4.71 25.79 0.35
N ILE A 331 4.99 24.49 0.49
CA ILE A 331 4.45 23.61 1.54
C ILE A 331 5.63 23.00 2.29
N ALA A 332 5.89 23.47 3.49
CA ALA A 332 6.95 22.94 4.34
C ALA A 332 6.47 21.67 5.05
N ILE A 333 7.24 20.61 4.92
CA ILE A 333 7.02 19.31 5.57
C ILE A 333 8.19 19.06 6.53
N GLU A 334 7.87 18.70 7.76
CA GLU A 334 8.85 18.30 8.77
C GLU A 334 8.79 16.78 9.01
N ALA A 335 9.94 16.16 9.20
CA ALA A 335 10.06 14.77 9.61
C ALA A 335 11.17 14.63 10.67
N LYS A 336 10.99 13.69 11.58
CA LYS A 336 11.98 13.36 12.59
C LYS A 336 12.93 12.29 12.08
N VAL A 337 14.17 12.36 12.50
CA VAL A 337 15.24 11.40 12.18
C VAL A 337 15.93 11.00 13.45
N THR A 338 16.04 9.71 13.72
CA THR A 338 16.87 9.17 14.80
C THR A 338 18.28 8.94 14.27
N LEU A 339 19.25 9.63 14.86
CA LEU A 339 20.66 9.54 14.49
C LEU A 339 21.34 8.31 15.09
N ALA A 340 22.56 8.01 14.64
CA ALA A 340 23.32 6.84 15.08
C ALA A 340 23.65 6.85 16.60
N ASP A 341 23.68 8.02 17.22
CA ASP A 341 23.89 8.18 18.67
C ASP A 341 22.59 8.09 19.49
N GLY A 342 21.46 7.84 18.84
CA GLY A 342 20.12 7.77 19.45
C GLY A 342 19.45 9.11 19.68
N SER A 343 20.08 10.23 19.34
CA SER A 343 19.43 11.54 19.38
C SER A 343 18.43 11.68 18.23
N VAL A 344 17.41 12.54 18.43
CA VAL A 344 16.38 12.80 17.43
C VAL A 344 16.47 14.25 16.98
N GLU A 345 16.60 14.46 15.68
CA GLU A 345 16.52 15.79 15.07
C GLU A 345 15.28 15.92 14.18
N THR A 346 14.87 17.15 13.95
CA THR A 346 13.83 17.46 12.97
C THR A 346 14.47 18.01 11.71
N ARG A 347 14.17 17.39 10.55
CA ARG A 347 14.54 17.89 9.22
C ARG A 347 13.32 18.41 8.52
N SER A 348 13.49 19.35 7.61
CA SER A 348 12.42 19.93 6.81
C SER A 348 12.74 19.89 5.34
N HIS A 349 11.70 19.71 4.52
CA HIS A 349 11.73 19.84 3.07
C HIS A 349 10.54 20.68 2.61
N THR A 350 10.72 21.48 1.55
CA THR A 350 9.65 22.31 1.01
C THR A 350 9.24 21.80 -0.35
N PHE A 351 8.00 21.34 -0.46
CA PHE A 351 7.32 21.09 -1.73
C PHE A 351 6.68 22.36 -2.25
N TYR A 352 6.38 22.40 -3.53
CA TYR A 352 5.74 23.53 -4.19
C TYR A 352 4.52 23.04 -4.96
N GLU A 353 3.44 23.81 -4.91
CA GLU A 353 2.17 23.40 -5.50
C GLU A 353 1.59 24.52 -6.38
N SER A 354 1.21 24.13 -7.60
CA SER A 354 0.44 24.94 -8.53
C SER A 354 -1.01 24.49 -8.54
N HIS A 355 -1.91 25.18 -9.24
CA HIS A 355 -3.29 24.70 -9.43
C HIS A 355 -3.39 23.42 -10.26
N PHE A 356 -2.31 23.01 -10.91
CA PHE A 356 -2.20 21.71 -11.61
C PHE A 356 -1.77 20.57 -10.69
N GLY A 357 -1.29 20.87 -9.49
CA GLY A 357 -0.72 19.95 -8.52
C GLY A 357 0.76 20.22 -8.22
N PRO A 358 1.50 19.21 -7.73
CA PRO A 358 2.89 19.35 -7.34
C PRO A 358 3.78 19.87 -8.45
N VAL A 359 4.65 20.81 -8.12
CA VAL A 359 5.68 21.31 -9.03
C VAL A 359 6.89 20.39 -8.96
N VAL A 360 7.33 19.89 -10.10
CA VAL A 360 8.47 18.98 -10.21
C VAL A 360 9.55 19.60 -11.08
N SER A 361 10.83 19.33 -10.76
CA SER A 361 11.96 19.78 -11.58
C SER A 361 12.28 18.75 -12.66
N LEU A 362 12.30 19.21 -13.92
CA LEU A 362 12.74 18.35 -15.03
C LEU A 362 14.24 18.00 -14.95
N ALA A 363 15.04 18.74 -14.19
CA ALA A 363 16.45 18.43 -13.98
C ALA A 363 16.65 17.08 -13.29
N SER A 364 15.72 16.67 -12.39
CA SER A 364 15.73 15.37 -11.74
C SER A 364 15.22 14.23 -12.64
N VAL A 365 14.54 14.56 -13.73
CA VAL A 365 14.06 13.61 -14.75
C VAL A 365 15.02 13.55 -15.95
N SER A 366 15.97 14.50 -16.05
CA SER A 366 17.00 14.56 -17.09
C SER A 366 18.27 13.78 -16.68
N PRO A 367 19.02 13.16 -17.62
CA PRO A 367 20.24 12.40 -17.32
C PRO A 367 21.34 13.26 -16.76
#